data_bf50eef62d94608d7b89a4569ab332ef
#
_entry.id   bf50eef62d94608d7b89a4569ab332ef
#
_cell.length_a   1.000
_cell.length_b   1.000
_cell.length_c   1.000
_cell.angle_alpha   90.00
_cell.angle_beta   90.00
_cell.angle_gamma   90.00
#
_symmetry.space_group_name_H-M   'P 1'
#
loop_
_entity.id
_entity.type
_entity.pdbx_description
1 polymer ?
#
loop_
_entity_poly.entity_id
_entity_poly.type
_entity_poly.pdbx_seq_one_letter_code
_entity_poly.pdbx_strand_id
1 'polypeptide(L)'
;MRVALAALAVLTIVVVLVWPQIQPRVDRLRVGMATLDVVGTDAEGLVNARLSGSDARGRPFAITAEFVRQLEGAPSTLDLDQPRGRIVMEDGTETTIRADAGTYDQSTSMLELTGGVVLQTGDGSRYETAAADLDLTTGTASGSDPIQGEGPFGSVTGEGFRAIDYGETIFVSGRSTLILPETQAEKPS
;
A
#
# COMPACT_ATOMS: atom_id res chain seq x y z
N MET A 1 23.60 -57.71 3.37
CA MET A 1 24.18 -56.37 3.23
C MET A 1 23.87 -55.66 1.90
N ARG A 2 23.89 -56.37 0.73
CA ARG A 2 23.63 -55.73 -0.60
C ARG A 2 22.19 -55.23 -0.78
N VAL A 3 21.20 -55.88 -0.20
CA VAL A 3 19.77 -55.50 -0.29
C VAL A 3 19.46 -54.29 0.58
N ALA A 4 20.11 -54.14 1.73
CA ALA A 4 19.91 -52.97 2.63
C ALA A 4 20.49 -51.68 2.02
N LEU A 5 21.59 -51.75 1.27
CA LEU A 5 22.15 -50.62 0.54
C LEU A 5 21.27 -50.14 -0.60
N ALA A 6 20.65 -51.10 -1.33
CA ALA A 6 19.73 -50.77 -2.42
C ALA A 6 18.43 -50.12 -1.87
N ALA A 7 17.90 -50.61 -0.76
CA ALA A 7 16.72 -50.02 -0.11
C ALA A 7 16.99 -48.61 0.41
N LEU A 8 18.17 -48.34 0.98
CA LEU A 8 18.57 -47.02 1.43
C LEU A 8 18.71 -46.03 0.27
N ALA A 9 19.27 -46.45 -0.86
CA ALA A 9 19.40 -45.65 -2.07
C ALA A 9 18.04 -45.26 -2.66
N VAL A 10 17.09 -46.21 -2.71
CA VAL A 10 15.73 -45.93 -3.17
C VAL A 10 15.00 -44.97 -2.22
N LEU A 11 15.16 -45.10 -0.90
CA LEU A 11 14.57 -44.23 0.08
C LEU A 11 15.10 -42.79 -0.04
N THR A 12 16.40 -42.61 -0.25
CA THR A 12 17.00 -41.29 -0.47
C THR A 12 16.52 -40.65 -1.77
N ILE A 13 16.35 -41.39 -2.84
CA ILE A 13 15.81 -40.89 -4.12
C ILE A 13 14.34 -40.43 -3.95
N VAL A 14 13.53 -41.22 -3.23
CA VAL A 14 12.13 -40.86 -2.96
C VAL A 14 12.04 -39.60 -2.09
N VAL A 15 12.88 -39.48 -1.06
CA VAL A 15 12.93 -38.26 -0.23
C VAL A 15 13.32 -37.04 -1.06
N VAL A 16 14.32 -37.12 -1.92
CA VAL A 16 14.77 -36.02 -2.79
C VAL A 16 13.72 -35.64 -3.83
N LEU A 17 12.94 -36.59 -4.34
CA LEU A 17 11.87 -36.33 -5.31
C LEU A 17 10.59 -35.75 -4.67
N VAL A 18 10.31 -36.12 -3.41
CA VAL A 18 9.11 -35.68 -2.70
C VAL A 18 9.37 -34.34 -1.92
N TRP A 19 10.63 -34.07 -1.56
CA TRP A 19 11.02 -32.86 -0.82
C TRP A 19 10.56 -31.55 -1.48
N PRO A 20 10.70 -31.34 -2.81
CA PRO A 20 10.20 -30.11 -3.44
C PRO A 20 8.68 -30.00 -3.50
N GLN A 21 7.92 -31.11 -3.26
CA GLN A 21 6.46 -31.06 -3.25
C GLN A 21 5.87 -30.67 -1.87
N ILE A 22 6.68 -30.70 -0.81
CA ILE A 22 6.26 -30.38 0.57
C ILE A 22 6.60 -28.93 0.94
N GLN A 23 7.44 -28.25 0.15
CA GLN A 23 7.67 -26.85 0.37
C GLN A 23 6.43 -26.05 -0.04
N PRO A 24 5.82 -25.24 0.86
CA PRO A 24 4.80 -24.29 0.44
C PRO A 24 5.41 -23.42 -0.66
N ARG A 25 4.84 -23.49 -1.86
CA ARG A 25 5.20 -22.58 -2.95
C ARG A 25 4.77 -21.20 -2.51
N VAL A 26 5.75 -20.41 -2.06
CA VAL A 26 5.61 -18.96 -2.02
C VAL A 26 5.69 -18.54 -3.48
N ASP A 27 4.57 -18.49 -4.16
CA ASP A 27 4.49 -17.99 -5.53
C ASP A 27 4.76 -16.46 -5.48
N ARG A 28 6.03 -16.12 -5.66
CA ARG A 28 6.45 -14.73 -5.89
C ARG A 28 6.14 -14.38 -7.33
N LEU A 29 4.94 -13.89 -7.56
CA LEU A 29 4.59 -13.28 -8.84
C LEU A 29 5.35 -11.94 -8.95
N ARG A 30 6.40 -11.91 -9.74
CA ARG A 30 7.05 -10.66 -10.15
C ARG A 30 6.21 -10.04 -11.25
N VAL A 31 5.46 -9.00 -10.92
CA VAL A 31 4.72 -8.20 -11.89
C VAL A 31 5.34 -6.80 -11.91
N GLY A 32 6.15 -6.51 -12.92
CA GLY A 32 6.78 -5.21 -13.06
C GLY A 32 7.79 -4.89 -11.94
N MET A 33 7.69 -3.71 -11.33
CA MET A 33 8.56 -3.25 -10.22
C MET A 33 8.06 -3.67 -8.83
N ALA A 34 6.98 -4.46 -8.73
CA ALA A 34 6.37 -4.87 -7.47
C ALA A 34 6.42 -6.40 -7.25
N THR A 35 6.57 -6.82 -6.01
CA THR A 35 6.53 -8.22 -5.57
C THR A 35 5.31 -8.44 -4.69
N LEU A 36 4.49 -9.44 -5.02
CA LEU A 36 3.33 -9.85 -4.23
C LEU A 36 3.72 -11.05 -3.35
N ASP A 37 3.71 -10.85 -2.03
CA ASP A 37 3.87 -11.93 -1.04
C ASP A 37 2.48 -12.31 -0.51
N VAL A 38 2.14 -13.59 -0.56
CA VAL A 38 0.83 -14.13 -0.18
C VAL A 38 0.98 -15.08 1.00
N VAL A 39 0.17 -14.89 2.03
CA VAL A 39 0.16 -15.73 3.25
C VAL A 39 -0.88 -16.86 3.18
N GLY A 40 -1.92 -16.72 2.33
CA GLY A 40 -2.97 -17.72 2.16
C GLY A 40 -3.72 -17.54 0.85
N THR A 41 -4.31 -18.63 0.35
CA THR A 41 -5.15 -18.61 -0.86
C THR A 41 -6.47 -19.30 -0.53
N ASP A 42 -7.57 -18.56 -0.57
CA ASP A 42 -8.92 -19.12 -0.60
C ASP A 42 -9.40 -19.23 -2.04
N ALA A 43 -10.46 -20.01 -2.27
CA ALA A 43 -10.96 -20.33 -3.63
C ALA A 43 -11.34 -19.07 -4.45
N GLU A 44 -11.46 -17.90 -3.84
CA GLU A 44 -11.93 -16.65 -4.47
C GLU A 44 -10.92 -15.49 -4.42
N GLY A 45 -9.73 -15.65 -3.78
CA GLY A 45 -8.73 -14.59 -3.69
C GLY A 45 -7.58 -14.85 -2.73
N LEU A 46 -6.78 -13.82 -2.49
CA LEU A 46 -5.60 -13.86 -1.63
C LEU A 46 -5.89 -13.18 -0.30
N VAL A 47 -5.65 -13.87 0.80
CA VAL A 47 -5.86 -13.35 2.17
C VAL A 47 -4.57 -12.79 2.73
N ASN A 48 -4.62 -11.63 3.39
CA ASN A 48 -3.46 -10.95 3.96
C ASN A 48 -2.33 -10.73 2.93
N ALA A 49 -2.71 -10.26 1.76
CA ALA A 49 -1.76 -10.03 0.67
C ALA A 49 -0.89 -8.80 0.97
N ARG A 50 0.36 -8.87 0.54
CA ARG A 50 1.31 -7.76 0.60
C ARG A 50 1.92 -7.51 -0.77
N LEU A 51 1.69 -6.33 -1.31
CA LEU A 51 2.35 -5.80 -2.49
C LEU A 51 3.52 -4.92 -2.04
N SER A 52 4.72 -5.18 -2.52
CA SER A 52 5.89 -4.36 -2.24
C SER A 52 6.54 -3.90 -3.54
N GLY A 53 6.97 -2.66 -3.59
CA GLY A 53 7.59 -2.06 -4.76
C GLY A 53 8.50 -0.90 -4.39
N SER A 54 8.97 -0.21 -5.42
CA SER A 54 9.69 1.05 -5.28
C SER A 54 9.12 2.06 -6.26
N ASP A 55 9.10 3.31 -5.84
CA ASP A 55 8.71 4.41 -6.71
C ASP A 55 9.81 4.77 -7.73
N ALA A 56 9.59 5.80 -8.55
CA ALA A 56 10.54 6.27 -9.55
C ALA A 56 11.87 6.79 -8.94
N ARG A 57 11.89 7.12 -7.65
CA ARG A 57 13.09 7.54 -6.90
C ARG A 57 13.76 6.38 -6.16
N GLY A 58 13.21 5.15 -6.26
CA GLY A 58 13.73 3.96 -5.58
C GLY A 58 13.33 3.85 -4.10
N ARG A 59 12.41 4.69 -3.60
CA ARG A 59 11.90 4.60 -2.23
C ARG A 59 10.99 3.39 -2.08
N PRO A 60 11.22 2.51 -1.11
CA PRO A 60 10.41 1.33 -0.94
C PRO A 60 9.03 1.68 -0.40
N PHE A 61 8.00 1.13 -1.02
CA PHE A 61 6.63 1.16 -0.49
C PHE A 61 6.08 -0.25 -0.28
N ALA A 62 5.11 -0.36 0.59
CA ALA A 62 4.35 -1.58 0.80
C ALA A 62 2.85 -1.27 0.93
N ILE A 63 2.03 -2.07 0.25
CA ILE A 63 0.58 -2.04 0.38
C ILE A 63 0.14 -3.40 0.89
N THR A 64 -0.65 -3.43 1.94
CA THR A 64 -1.28 -4.63 2.49
C THR A 64 -2.78 -4.53 2.33
N ALA A 65 -3.46 -5.65 2.12
CA ALA A 65 -4.91 -5.72 2.10
C ALA A 65 -5.37 -7.00 2.82
N GLU A 66 -6.54 -6.95 3.45
CA GLU A 66 -7.10 -8.11 4.14
C GLU A 66 -7.50 -9.18 3.12
N PHE A 67 -8.06 -8.75 1.99
CA PHE A 67 -8.40 -9.63 0.88
C PHE A 67 -8.07 -8.96 -0.46
N VAL A 68 -7.58 -9.76 -1.43
CA VAL A 68 -7.27 -9.31 -2.80
C VAL A 68 -7.90 -10.26 -3.80
N ARG A 69 -8.68 -9.72 -4.72
CA ARG A 69 -9.27 -10.45 -5.86
C ARG A 69 -8.78 -9.88 -7.18
N GLN A 70 -8.56 -10.75 -8.14
CA GLN A 70 -8.38 -10.32 -9.52
C GLN A 70 -9.76 -10.02 -10.12
N LEU A 71 -9.90 -8.87 -10.77
CA LEU A 71 -11.17 -8.48 -11.37
C LEU A 71 -11.44 -9.33 -12.63
N GLU A 72 -12.63 -9.93 -12.71
CA GLU A 72 -13.02 -10.72 -13.88
C GLU A 72 -13.01 -9.87 -15.15
N GLY A 73 -12.35 -10.35 -16.21
CA GLY A 73 -12.21 -9.62 -17.48
C GLY A 73 -11.13 -8.54 -17.50
N ALA A 74 -10.47 -8.25 -16.39
CA ALA A 74 -9.36 -7.28 -16.27
C ALA A 74 -8.19 -7.88 -15.48
N PRO A 75 -7.37 -8.74 -16.09
CA PRO A 75 -6.33 -9.50 -15.38
C PRO A 75 -5.21 -8.65 -14.75
N SER A 76 -5.07 -7.39 -15.16
CA SER A 76 -4.15 -6.43 -14.55
C SER A 76 -4.75 -5.66 -13.38
N THR A 77 -6.03 -5.85 -13.06
CA THR A 77 -6.74 -5.08 -12.05
C THR A 77 -7.02 -5.96 -10.82
N LEU A 78 -6.63 -5.46 -9.67
CA LEU A 78 -6.82 -6.10 -8.37
C LEU A 78 -7.81 -5.28 -7.53
N ASP A 79 -8.78 -5.94 -6.97
CA ASP A 79 -9.72 -5.42 -5.98
C ASP A 79 -9.13 -5.66 -4.59
N LEU A 80 -9.05 -4.64 -3.76
CA LEU A 80 -8.40 -4.65 -2.46
C LEU A 80 -9.42 -4.33 -1.37
N ASP A 81 -9.51 -5.19 -0.36
CA ASP A 81 -10.31 -4.96 0.83
C ASP A 81 -9.41 -4.43 1.95
N GLN A 82 -9.82 -3.33 2.57
CA GLN A 82 -9.08 -2.61 3.62
C GLN A 82 -7.60 -2.36 3.29
N PRO A 83 -7.28 -1.73 2.14
CA PRO A 83 -5.91 -1.47 1.78
C PRO A 83 -5.23 -0.50 2.77
N ARG A 84 -3.96 -0.80 3.06
CA ARG A 84 -3.07 0.03 3.89
C ARG A 84 -1.73 0.16 3.20
N GLY A 85 -1.39 1.38 2.82
CA GLY A 85 -0.11 1.72 2.24
C GLY A 85 0.86 2.30 3.27
N ARG A 86 2.15 2.05 3.06
CA ARG A 86 3.23 2.61 3.85
C ARG A 86 4.41 2.89 2.95
N ILE A 87 5.01 4.06 3.12
CA ILE A 87 6.28 4.43 2.49
C ILE A 87 7.20 5.06 3.54
N VAL A 88 8.49 4.77 3.44
CA VAL A 88 9.52 5.43 4.24
C VAL A 88 10.18 6.51 3.38
N MET A 89 10.14 7.75 3.87
CA MET A 89 10.69 8.91 3.20
C MET A 89 12.22 8.97 3.38
N GLU A 90 12.89 9.84 2.62
CA GLU A 90 14.37 9.93 2.64
C GLU A 90 14.94 10.38 4.00
N ASP A 91 14.17 11.16 4.77
CA ASP A 91 14.50 11.60 6.13
C ASP A 91 14.24 10.53 7.21
N GLY A 92 13.74 9.33 6.80
CA GLY A 92 13.39 8.22 7.68
C GLY A 92 12.01 8.35 8.30
N THR A 93 11.25 9.40 8.00
CA THR A 93 9.85 9.51 8.44
C THR A 93 8.97 8.55 7.65
N GLU A 94 7.82 8.22 8.22
CA GLU A 94 6.88 7.26 7.64
C GLU A 94 5.57 7.95 7.28
N THR A 95 5.15 7.77 6.03
CA THR A 95 3.82 8.17 5.58
C THR A 95 2.96 6.92 5.40
N THR A 96 1.74 6.95 5.92
CA THR A 96 0.77 5.85 5.82
C THR A 96 -0.54 6.32 5.21
N ILE A 97 -1.18 5.45 4.44
CA ILE A 97 -2.51 5.67 3.89
C ILE A 97 -3.38 4.45 4.13
N ARG A 98 -4.65 4.64 4.40
CA ARG A 98 -5.64 3.56 4.54
C ARG A 98 -6.98 3.96 3.95
N ALA A 99 -7.75 2.95 3.53
CA ALA A 99 -9.11 3.10 3.05
C ALA A 99 -9.90 1.82 3.32
N ASP A 100 -11.23 1.85 3.13
CA ASP A 100 -12.07 0.66 3.26
C ASP A 100 -11.95 -0.25 2.03
N ALA A 101 -11.81 0.32 0.84
CA ALA A 101 -11.65 -0.42 -0.41
C ALA A 101 -10.66 0.26 -1.35
N GLY A 102 -10.13 -0.49 -2.30
CA GLY A 102 -9.27 0.04 -3.36
C GLY A 102 -9.25 -0.84 -4.59
N THR A 103 -8.91 -0.23 -5.71
CA THR A 103 -8.69 -0.92 -6.99
C THR A 103 -7.29 -0.56 -7.50
N TYR A 104 -6.46 -1.57 -7.70
CA TYR A 104 -5.09 -1.38 -8.18
C TYR A 104 -4.93 -1.90 -9.61
N ASP A 105 -4.58 -1.02 -10.54
CA ASP A 105 -4.20 -1.39 -11.90
C ASP A 105 -2.68 -1.53 -11.99
N GLN A 106 -2.23 -2.76 -12.14
CA GLN A 106 -0.81 -3.14 -12.23
C GLN A 106 -0.14 -2.60 -13.50
N SER A 107 -0.90 -2.38 -14.59
CA SER A 107 -0.36 -1.92 -15.87
C SER A 107 -0.02 -0.44 -15.86
N THR A 108 -0.76 0.36 -15.11
CA THR A 108 -0.62 1.81 -14.98
C THR A 108 0.00 2.22 -13.65
N SER A 109 0.11 1.31 -12.68
CA SER A 109 0.49 1.58 -11.29
C SER A 109 -0.44 2.58 -10.58
N MET A 110 -1.70 2.64 -11.01
CA MET A 110 -2.72 3.48 -10.40
C MET A 110 -3.46 2.71 -9.31
N LEU A 111 -3.64 3.35 -8.17
CA LEU A 111 -4.41 2.86 -7.05
C LEU A 111 -5.54 3.83 -6.75
N GLU A 112 -6.77 3.41 -7.00
CA GLU A 112 -7.97 4.11 -6.61
C GLU A 112 -8.38 3.63 -5.21
N LEU A 113 -8.60 4.56 -4.27
CA LEU A 113 -8.99 4.31 -2.89
C LEU A 113 -10.36 4.93 -2.61
N THR A 114 -11.23 4.19 -1.93
CA THR A 114 -12.59 4.63 -1.58
C THR A 114 -12.97 4.19 -0.17
N GLY A 115 -14.01 4.82 0.39
CA GLY A 115 -14.56 4.45 1.69
C GLY A 115 -13.74 5.01 2.86
N GLY A 116 -13.53 6.32 2.90
CA GLY A 116 -12.88 6.97 4.04
C GLY A 116 -11.36 6.85 4.01
N VAL A 117 -10.76 7.49 3.02
CA VAL A 117 -9.31 7.56 2.85
C VAL A 117 -8.67 8.43 3.92
N VAL A 118 -7.70 7.89 4.63
CA VAL A 118 -6.93 8.60 5.65
C VAL A 118 -5.46 8.52 5.32
N LEU A 119 -4.83 9.68 5.13
CA LEU A 119 -3.39 9.86 4.99
C LEU A 119 -2.83 10.40 6.30
N GLN A 120 -1.74 9.81 6.78
CA GLN A 120 -0.99 10.31 7.94
C GLN A 120 0.48 10.43 7.55
N THR A 121 1.02 11.63 7.69
CA THR A 121 2.40 11.97 7.33
C THR A 121 3.32 11.94 8.56
N GLY A 122 4.61 11.85 8.33
CA GLY A 122 5.61 11.69 9.38
C GLY A 122 5.73 12.87 10.35
N ASP A 123 5.27 14.06 9.95
CA ASP A 123 5.17 15.25 10.83
C ASP A 123 3.96 15.22 11.77
N GLY A 124 3.14 14.15 11.72
CA GLY A 124 1.93 13.99 12.51
C GLY A 124 0.68 14.62 11.88
N SER A 125 0.77 15.15 10.67
CA SER A 125 -0.41 15.66 9.97
C SER A 125 -1.29 14.50 9.51
N ARG A 126 -2.61 14.72 9.55
CA ARG A 126 -3.64 13.76 9.18
C ARG A 126 -4.62 14.41 8.21
N TYR A 127 -4.90 13.73 7.12
CA TYR A 127 -5.84 14.18 6.09
C TYR A 127 -6.88 13.10 5.85
N GLU A 128 -8.14 13.52 5.67
CA GLU A 128 -9.29 12.64 5.44
C GLU A 128 -10.09 13.10 4.23
N THR A 129 -10.50 12.15 3.38
CA THR A 129 -11.38 12.37 2.23
C THR A 129 -12.19 11.11 1.95
N ALA A 130 -13.23 11.19 1.12
CA ALA A 130 -14.03 10.02 0.74
C ALA A 130 -13.32 9.10 -0.25
N ALA A 131 -12.60 9.67 -1.21
CA ALA A 131 -11.87 8.93 -2.24
C ALA A 131 -10.57 9.64 -2.66
N ALA A 132 -9.63 8.87 -3.21
CA ALA A 132 -8.36 9.36 -3.74
C ALA A 132 -7.82 8.45 -4.85
N ASP A 133 -7.28 9.05 -5.90
CA ASP A 133 -6.50 8.39 -6.96
C ASP A 133 -5.01 8.60 -6.66
N LEU A 134 -4.25 7.51 -6.60
CA LEU A 134 -2.83 7.51 -6.26
C LEU A 134 -2.01 6.87 -7.39
N ASP A 135 -1.09 7.62 -7.96
CA ASP A 135 -0.04 7.11 -8.86
C ASP A 135 1.17 6.66 -8.02
N LEU A 136 1.36 5.35 -7.92
CA LEU A 136 2.44 4.75 -7.13
C LEU A 136 3.82 4.95 -7.76
N THR A 137 3.90 5.31 -9.05
CA THR A 137 5.17 5.58 -9.73
C THR A 137 5.73 6.94 -9.34
N THR A 138 4.84 7.95 -9.29
CA THR A 138 5.23 9.34 -9.02
C THR A 138 5.01 9.75 -7.57
N GLY A 139 4.21 8.98 -6.80
CA GLY A 139 3.78 9.36 -5.46
C GLY A 139 2.83 10.55 -5.45
N THR A 140 2.06 10.73 -6.53
CA THR A 140 1.07 11.80 -6.65
C THR A 140 -0.31 11.24 -6.32
N ALA A 141 -1.05 11.92 -5.44
CA ALA A 141 -2.45 11.62 -5.17
C ALA A 141 -3.34 12.82 -5.52
N SER A 142 -4.58 12.56 -5.89
CA SER A 142 -5.59 13.59 -6.17
C SER A 142 -6.99 13.08 -5.82
N GLY A 143 -7.89 14.03 -5.56
CA GLY A 143 -9.30 13.76 -5.33
C GLY A 143 -10.14 15.02 -5.52
N SER A 144 -11.38 14.81 -5.96
CA SER A 144 -12.39 15.87 -6.14
C SER A 144 -13.41 15.90 -5.00
N ASP A 145 -13.27 15.01 -4.03
CA ASP A 145 -14.10 15.00 -2.83
C ASP A 145 -13.57 15.98 -1.77
N PRO A 146 -14.45 16.45 -0.87
CA PRO A 146 -14.03 17.29 0.24
C PRO A 146 -12.89 16.65 1.05
N ILE A 147 -11.88 17.48 1.36
CA ILE A 147 -10.75 17.08 2.20
C ILE A 147 -10.75 17.86 3.50
N GLN A 148 -10.42 17.19 4.60
CA GLN A 148 -10.12 17.77 5.90
C GLN A 148 -8.71 17.38 6.31
N GLY A 149 -7.94 18.32 6.83
CA GLY A 149 -6.58 18.10 7.31
C GLY A 149 -6.36 18.74 8.67
N GLU A 150 -5.62 18.06 9.53
CA GLU A 150 -5.21 18.53 10.85
C GLU A 150 -3.73 18.22 11.06
N GLY A 151 -3.02 19.11 11.73
CA GLY A 151 -1.60 18.91 11.99
C GLY A 151 -0.97 20.10 12.74
N PRO A 152 0.37 20.15 12.79
CA PRO A 152 1.08 21.26 13.42
C PRO A 152 0.77 22.64 12.83
N PHE A 153 0.28 22.66 11.57
CA PHE A 153 -0.15 23.87 10.88
C PHE A 153 -1.54 24.38 11.32
N GLY A 154 -2.29 23.61 12.12
CA GLY A 154 -3.69 23.84 12.46
C GLY A 154 -4.63 22.90 11.74
N SER A 155 -5.75 23.41 11.20
CA SER A 155 -6.70 22.64 10.42
C SER A 155 -7.00 23.29 9.09
N VAL A 156 -7.21 22.45 8.06
CA VAL A 156 -7.57 22.88 6.69
C VAL A 156 -8.74 22.06 6.18
N THR A 157 -9.64 22.73 5.44
CA THR A 157 -10.72 22.08 4.70
C THR A 157 -10.73 22.59 3.27
N GLY A 158 -11.21 21.77 2.31
CA GLY A 158 -11.36 22.15 0.91
C GLY A 158 -12.29 21.24 0.15
N GLU A 159 -12.58 21.60 -1.11
CA GLU A 159 -13.51 20.87 -1.99
C GLU A 159 -12.81 19.78 -2.81
N GLY A 160 -11.47 19.79 -2.85
CA GLY A 160 -10.64 18.81 -3.51
C GLY A 160 -9.18 19.01 -3.15
N PHE A 161 -8.32 18.10 -3.62
CA PHE A 161 -6.90 18.16 -3.29
C PHE A 161 -6.01 17.56 -4.39
N ARG A 162 -4.74 17.93 -4.34
CA ARG A 162 -3.64 17.25 -5.00
C ARG A 162 -2.46 17.16 -4.02
N ALA A 163 -1.99 15.96 -3.77
CA ALA A 163 -0.79 15.71 -2.99
C ALA A 163 0.32 15.26 -3.92
N ILE A 164 1.53 15.72 -3.70
CA ILE A 164 2.73 15.27 -4.39
C ILE A 164 3.70 14.70 -3.38
N ASP A 165 4.54 13.81 -3.85
CA ASP A 165 5.59 13.20 -3.04
C ASP A 165 5.06 12.49 -1.80
N TYR A 166 3.99 11.67 -2.01
CA TYR A 166 3.28 10.92 -0.96
C TYR A 166 2.76 11.79 0.20
N GLY A 167 2.34 13.02 -0.12
CA GLY A 167 1.74 13.93 0.85
C GLY A 167 2.72 14.86 1.56
N GLU A 168 3.99 14.91 1.12
CA GLU A 168 4.95 15.92 1.59
C GLU A 168 4.47 17.35 1.26
N THR A 169 3.82 17.51 0.10
CA THR A 169 3.14 18.77 -0.26
C THR A 169 1.71 18.48 -0.65
N ILE A 170 0.77 19.19 -0.02
CA ILE A 170 -0.66 19.06 -0.30
C ILE A 170 -1.22 20.42 -0.75
N PHE A 171 -1.79 20.42 -1.95
CA PHE A 171 -2.55 21.55 -2.51
C PHE A 171 -4.02 21.29 -2.28
N VAL A 172 -4.69 22.20 -1.61
CA VAL A 172 -6.15 22.15 -1.41
C VAL A 172 -6.80 23.05 -2.46
N SER A 173 -7.85 22.56 -3.09
CA SER A 173 -8.53 23.26 -4.18
C SER A 173 -9.99 23.56 -3.85
N GLY A 174 -10.58 24.49 -4.62
CA GLY A 174 -11.93 24.97 -4.40
C GLY A 174 -12.05 25.94 -3.25
N ARG A 175 -13.24 26.02 -2.63
CA ARG A 175 -13.43 26.83 -1.43
C ARG A 175 -12.71 26.18 -0.26
N SER A 176 -11.67 26.84 0.24
CA SER A 176 -10.83 26.29 1.30
C SER A 176 -10.82 27.23 2.52
N THR A 177 -10.68 26.64 3.70
CA THR A 177 -10.55 27.33 4.97
C THR A 177 -9.33 26.80 5.71
N LEU A 178 -8.46 27.69 6.18
CA LEU A 178 -7.31 27.33 7.01
C LEU A 178 -7.46 28.02 8.36
N ILE A 179 -7.41 27.25 9.44
CA ILE A 179 -7.42 27.74 10.82
C ILE A 179 -6.05 27.47 11.42
N LEU A 180 -5.30 28.54 11.70
CA LEU A 180 -3.97 28.42 12.31
C LEU A 180 -4.08 28.22 13.82
N PRO A 181 -3.16 27.48 14.47
CA PRO A 181 -3.10 27.41 15.92
C PRO A 181 -2.79 28.78 16.50
N GLU A 182 -3.43 29.12 17.60
CA GLU A 182 -3.08 30.38 18.34
C GLU A 182 -1.64 30.24 18.83
N THR A 183 -0.75 31.05 18.27
CA THR A 183 0.59 31.23 18.84
C THR A 183 0.42 31.87 20.23
N GLN A 184 0.70 31.13 21.29
CA GLN A 184 0.81 31.71 22.63
C GLN A 184 1.92 32.76 22.56
N ALA A 185 1.51 34.03 22.49
CA ALA A 185 2.45 35.15 22.61
C ALA A 185 3.12 35.03 23.98
N GLU A 186 4.41 34.69 23.98
CA GLU A 186 5.25 34.68 25.17
C GLU A 186 5.16 36.04 25.82
N LYS A 187 4.55 36.08 27.01
CA LYS A 187 4.38 37.31 27.81
C LYS A 187 5.77 37.77 28.25
N PRO A 188 6.26 38.93 27.79
CA PRO A 188 7.57 39.44 28.25
C PRO A 188 7.52 39.66 29.76
N SER A 189 8.50 39.05 30.45
CA SER A 189 8.76 39.22 31.88
C SER A 189 9.38 40.57 32.18
#